data_da04f5181d62ef46b3456c0701a99803
#
_entry.id   da04f5181d62ef46b3456c0701a99803
#
_cell.length_a   1.000
_cell.length_b   1.000
_cell.length_c   1.000
_cell.angle_alpha   90.00
_cell.angle_beta   90.00
_cell.angle_gamma   90.00
#
_symmetry.space_group_name_H-M   'P 1'
#
loop_
_entity.id
_entity.type
_entity.pdbx_description
1 polymer ?
#
loop_
_entity_poly.entity_id
_entity_poly.type
_entity_poly.pdbx_seq_one_letter_code
_entity_poly.pdbx_strand_id
1 'polypeptide(L)'
;MKKILALLFSCLLIIIVISIDAKPAYSDELEDLTKQINELQSSLDASRKATTPLESQVAGIKKQMDGIEFQINKIEKDIEGQKAYITRGYADLGDQKEVFNLTVRDYYMKHALFSPLLVFLSSGDAASVTRLLAYQQKDADQDRMTITNIALKIADLEERQIRLEKEETQLSALKSKLSKDRTEIEKVVAGAKTYQATLSGQIADLSSKQQEIINAKSGSYTFSLGNGELADEYLSSLKGFRESAPSGSFGIFSFGGYTHRKGMSQYGARGRAQAGQDFKTILKAYYGKEPVGKDTVGNIKVAGHGEMDFETTYLYGIAEMPSSWHPEALKAQAVAARTYAYRYKAENKEICTTEACQVFNKSKSDNAPESWKQAVNDTKGQVLEDVVTYYASTHGGFASPIGWDTTDGAGGSNFVDRAWDKAGGSPWLYKAWWRQHYSNSGATCGREAPWLSNEEMADIVNAIIVPRDDRITPVTTSCWGGNPYSMQELRDKGGVTSVSNVTVTQGDGSSNEVIFQTNKGEIRIAANEFKEKFNLRAPGYLRIPQTGFAFFNIERK
;
A
#
# COMPACT_ATOMS: atom_id res chain seq x y z
N MET A 1 21.92 -10.77 -53.28
CA MET A 1 22.06 -10.40 -51.85
C MET A 1 23.52 -10.27 -51.37
N LYS A 2 24.50 -10.01 -52.20
CA LYS A 2 25.92 -9.79 -51.84
C LYS A 2 26.47 -8.39 -52.20
N LYS A 3 25.62 -7.46 -52.65
CA LYS A 3 26.02 -6.09 -53.03
C LYS A 3 25.40 -4.99 -52.15
N ILE A 4 24.56 -5.33 -51.17
CA ILE A 4 23.95 -4.36 -50.24
C ILE A 4 24.71 -4.33 -48.90
N LEU A 5 25.54 -5.34 -48.62
CA LEU A 5 26.30 -5.41 -47.35
C LEU A 5 27.66 -4.67 -47.42
N ALA A 6 28.08 -4.22 -48.60
CA ALA A 6 29.33 -3.49 -48.78
C ALA A 6 29.19 -1.96 -48.69
N LEU A 7 27.97 -1.43 -48.69
CA LEU A 7 27.73 0.04 -48.62
C LEU A 7 27.48 0.53 -47.17
N LEU A 8 27.30 -0.37 -46.23
CA LEU A 8 27.10 -0.02 -44.81
C LEU A 8 28.40 -0.04 -43.98
N PHE A 9 29.51 -0.49 -44.56
CA PHE A 9 30.81 -0.54 -43.88
C PHE A 9 31.80 0.56 -44.30
N SER A 10 31.43 1.42 -45.24
CA SER A 10 32.31 2.49 -45.77
C SER A 10 32.01 3.89 -45.23
N CYS A 11 31.04 4.05 -44.27
CA CYS A 11 30.75 5.35 -43.66
C CYS A 11 31.29 5.50 -42.22
N LEU A 12 32.20 4.61 -41.78
CA LEU A 12 32.68 4.63 -40.39
C LEU A 12 34.17 4.97 -40.28
N LEU A 13 34.75 5.73 -41.21
CA LEU A 13 36.15 6.16 -41.07
C LEU A 13 36.38 7.51 -41.77
N ILE A 14 35.70 8.56 -41.27
CA ILE A 14 36.18 9.93 -41.39
C ILE A 14 36.40 10.44 -39.96
N ILE A 15 37.61 10.24 -39.49
CA ILE A 15 38.12 10.91 -38.27
C ILE A 15 38.45 12.34 -38.70
N ILE A 16 37.53 13.26 -38.49
CA ILE A 16 37.81 14.68 -38.49
C ILE A 16 38.42 15.00 -37.12
N VAL A 17 39.71 15.24 -37.12
CA VAL A 17 40.40 15.90 -36.01
C VAL A 17 39.92 17.34 -35.97
N ILE A 18 38.86 17.61 -35.23
CA ILE A 18 38.47 18.95 -34.82
C ILE A 18 39.07 19.18 -33.45
N SER A 19 39.93 20.14 -33.31
CA SER A 19 40.42 20.69 -32.07
C SER A 19 39.22 21.11 -31.22
N ILE A 20 38.89 20.35 -30.21
CA ILE A 20 37.79 20.66 -29.30
C ILE A 20 38.35 21.58 -28.20
N ASP A 21 38.00 22.87 -28.32
CA ASP A 21 37.92 23.70 -27.13
C ASP A 21 36.97 23.01 -26.15
N ALA A 22 37.51 22.47 -25.10
CA ALA A 22 36.77 21.77 -24.07
C ALA A 22 35.90 22.77 -23.26
N LYS A 23 34.71 23.06 -23.78
CA LYS A 23 33.61 23.53 -22.92
C LYS A 23 33.03 22.30 -22.18
N PRO A 24 32.67 22.46 -20.89
CA PRO A 24 32.41 21.31 -20.05
C PRO A 24 31.20 20.50 -20.51
N ALA A 25 31.44 19.25 -20.90
CA ALA A 25 30.46 18.25 -21.31
C ALA A 25 29.34 17.94 -20.25
N TYR A 26 29.39 18.58 -19.10
CA TYR A 26 28.48 18.32 -17.99
C TYR A 26 27.11 19.00 -18.07
N SER A 27 26.91 20.00 -18.95
CA SER A 27 25.60 20.65 -19.09
C SER A 27 24.64 19.80 -19.93
N ASP A 28 25.16 19.18 -20.99
CA ASP A 28 24.38 18.38 -21.92
C ASP A 28 23.99 17.03 -21.27
N GLU A 29 24.89 16.44 -20.48
CA GLU A 29 24.63 15.21 -19.74
C GLU A 29 23.57 15.42 -18.63
N LEU A 30 23.58 16.56 -17.94
CA LEU A 30 22.59 16.92 -16.94
C LEU A 30 21.20 17.13 -17.56
N GLU A 31 21.14 17.74 -18.74
CA GLU A 31 19.90 17.98 -19.49
C GLU A 31 19.32 16.65 -20.00
N ASP A 32 20.15 15.76 -20.52
CA ASP A 32 19.73 14.44 -21.00
C ASP A 32 19.21 13.55 -19.84
N LEU A 33 19.90 13.53 -18.71
CA LEU A 33 19.42 12.83 -17.50
C LEU A 33 18.10 13.40 -17.01
N THR A 34 17.94 14.73 -17.03
CA THR A 34 16.69 15.39 -16.64
C THR A 34 15.54 14.95 -17.54
N LYS A 35 15.78 14.86 -18.85
CA LYS A 35 14.80 14.41 -19.84
C LYS A 35 14.40 12.95 -19.59
N GLN A 36 15.37 12.06 -19.41
CA GLN A 36 15.10 10.64 -19.14
C GLN A 36 14.31 10.46 -17.84
N ILE A 37 14.65 11.17 -16.77
CA ILE A 37 13.91 11.15 -15.50
C ILE A 37 12.46 11.59 -15.70
N ASN A 38 12.23 12.66 -16.47
CA ASN A 38 10.88 13.17 -16.74
C ASN A 38 10.04 12.18 -17.57
N GLU A 39 10.64 11.49 -18.54
CA GLU A 39 9.99 10.46 -19.34
C GLU A 39 9.60 9.25 -18.48
N LEU A 40 10.48 8.79 -17.60
CA LEU A 40 10.19 7.70 -16.67
C LEU A 40 9.15 8.10 -15.61
N GLN A 41 9.20 9.33 -15.10
CA GLN A 41 8.18 9.87 -14.19
C GLN A 41 6.82 9.92 -14.88
N SER A 42 6.76 10.36 -16.13
CA SER A 42 5.53 10.35 -16.92
C SER A 42 4.98 8.92 -17.10
N SER A 43 5.86 7.95 -17.35
CA SER A 43 5.52 6.54 -17.48
C SER A 43 5.03 5.94 -16.15
N LEU A 44 5.68 6.31 -15.04
CA LEU A 44 5.25 5.92 -13.69
C LEU A 44 3.89 6.50 -13.32
N ASP A 45 3.66 7.78 -13.64
CA ASP A 45 2.38 8.44 -13.39
C ASP A 45 1.27 7.86 -14.27
N ALA A 46 1.58 7.53 -15.54
CA ALA A 46 0.65 6.83 -16.41
C ALA A 46 0.31 5.43 -15.88
N SER A 47 1.31 4.68 -15.40
CA SER A 47 1.11 3.38 -14.78
C SER A 47 0.27 3.47 -13.50
N ARG A 48 0.56 4.42 -12.61
CA ARG A 48 -0.22 4.68 -11.40
C ARG A 48 -1.66 5.07 -11.74
N LYS A 49 -1.83 5.94 -12.72
CA LYS A 49 -3.15 6.38 -13.18
C LYS A 49 -3.96 5.24 -13.79
N ALA A 50 -3.32 4.31 -14.48
CA ALA A 50 -3.94 3.10 -15.01
C ALA A 50 -4.26 2.06 -13.91
N THR A 51 -3.43 1.98 -12.85
CA THR A 51 -3.62 1.01 -11.75
C THR A 51 -4.59 1.50 -10.68
N THR A 52 -4.77 2.80 -10.46
CA THR A 52 -5.70 3.32 -9.46
C THR A 52 -7.16 2.87 -9.68
N PRO A 53 -7.72 2.93 -10.91
CA PRO A 53 -9.03 2.36 -11.19
C PRO A 53 -9.06 0.84 -10.98
N LEU A 54 -7.99 0.13 -11.34
CA LEU A 54 -7.86 -1.32 -11.14
C LEU A 54 -7.80 -1.68 -9.65
N GLU A 55 -7.10 -0.91 -8.83
CA GLU A 55 -7.08 -1.11 -7.37
C GLU A 55 -8.46 -0.91 -6.75
N SER A 56 -9.22 0.08 -7.22
CA SER A 56 -10.60 0.28 -6.80
C SER A 56 -11.50 -0.88 -7.24
N GLN A 57 -11.35 -1.37 -8.48
CA GLN A 57 -12.06 -2.55 -8.97
C GLN A 57 -11.67 -3.80 -8.19
N VAL A 58 -10.37 -4.00 -7.93
CA VAL A 58 -9.85 -5.11 -7.11
C VAL A 58 -10.41 -5.05 -5.69
N ALA A 59 -10.49 -3.86 -5.08
CA ALA A 59 -11.11 -3.70 -3.77
C ALA A 59 -12.62 -4.04 -3.81
N GLY A 60 -13.31 -3.63 -4.88
CA GLY A 60 -14.71 -4.00 -5.12
C GLY A 60 -14.90 -5.51 -5.30
N ILE A 61 -14.07 -6.13 -6.12
CA ILE A 61 -14.08 -7.59 -6.35
C ILE A 61 -13.74 -8.32 -5.05
N LYS A 62 -12.76 -7.87 -4.29
CA LYS A 62 -12.40 -8.45 -2.98
C LYS A 62 -13.59 -8.42 -2.02
N LYS A 63 -14.30 -7.32 -1.96
CA LYS A 63 -15.53 -7.21 -1.14
C LYS A 63 -16.64 -8.16 -1.63
N GLN A 64 -16.77 -8.36 -2.94
CA GLN A 64 -17.69 -9.35 -3.50
C GLN A 64 -17.25 -10.78 -3.16
N MET A 65 -15.94 -11.06 -3.21
CA MET A 65 -15.37 -12.33 -2.82
C MET A 65 -15.59 -12.65 -1.34
N ASP A 66 -15.39 -11.67 -0.46
CA ASP A 66 -15.69 -11.80 0.97
C ASP A 66 -17.19 -12.11 1.21
N GLY A 67 -18.07 -11.47 0.43
CA GLY A 67 -19.50 -11.77 0.42
C GLY A 67 -19.83 -13.19 -0.05
N ILE A 68 -19.16 -13.67 -1.09
CA ILE A 68 -19.30 -15.04 -1.59
C ILE A 68 -18.74 -16.05 -0.56
N GLU A 69 -17.61 -15.77 0.05
CA GLU A 69 -17.02 -16.60 1.10
C GLU A 69 -17.94 -16.72 2.32
N PHE A 70 -18.58 -15.62 2.70
CA PHE A 70 -19.62 -15.65 3.74
C PHE A 70 -20.82 -16.52 3.35
N GLN A 71 -21.29 -16.46 2.10
CA GLN A 71 -22.35 -17.32 1.60
C GLN A 71 -21.93 -18.80 1.55
N ILE A 72 -20.69 -19.07 1.12
CA ILE A 72 -20.09 -20.41 1.14
C ILE A 72 -20.12 -20.99 2.55
N ASN A 73 -19.65 -20.26 3.54
CA ASN A 73 -19.63 -20.70 4.94
C ASN A 73 -21.04 -20.96 5.49
N LYS A 74 -22.04 -20.17 5.05
CA LYS A 74 -23.44 -20.40 5.41
C LYS A 74 -23.97 -21.69 4.79
N ILE A 75 -23.73 -21.89 3.51
CA ILE A 75 -24.13 -23.13 2.79
C ILE A 75 -23.44 -24.36 3.40
N GLU A 76 -22.16 -24.29 3.76
CA GLU A 76 -21.45 -25.38 4.44
C GLU A 76 -22.12 -25.76 5.76
N LYS A 77 -22.51 -24.78 6.55
CA LYS A 77 -23.20 -25.01 7.82
C LYS A 77 -24.59 -25.62 7.60
N ASP A 78 -25.30 -25.18 6.57
CA ASP A 78 -26.58 -25.75 6.17
C ASP A 78 -26.42 -27.20 5.70
N ILE A 79 -25.38 -27.50 4.90
CA ILE A 79 -25.01 -28.85 4.46
C ILE A 79 -24.69 -29.74 5.66
N GLU A 80 -23.90 -29.27 6.63
CA GLU A 80 -23.64 -30.03 7.87
C GLU A 80 -24.92 -30.34 8.64
N GLY A 81 -25.81 -29.37 8.75
CA GLY A 81 -27.13 -29.55 9.37
C GLY A 81 -27.98 -30.60 8.64
N GLN A 82 -27.99 -30.57 7.30
CA GLN A 82 -28.71 -31.54 6.48
C GLN A 82 -28.10 -32.94 6.60
N LYS A 83 -26.78 -33.09 6.60
CA LYS A 83 -26.08 -34.37 6.83
C LYS A 83 -26.45 -34.96 8.18
N ALA A 84 -26.42 -34.14 9.25
CA ALA A 84 -26.80 -34.58 10.58
C ALA A 84 -28.27 -34.98 10.65
N TYR A 85 -29.17 -34.31 9.93
CA TYR A 85 -30.58 -34.67 9.84
C TYR A 85 -30.76 -36.01 9.11
N ILE A 86 -30.13 -36.18 7.93
CA ILE A 86 -30.18 -37.42 7.13
C ILE A 86 -29.61 -38.59 7.94
N THR A 87 -28.45 -38.42 8.59
CA THR A 87 -27.83 -39.47 9.41
C THR A 87 -28.73 -39.91 10.56
N ARG A 88 -29.34 -38.96 11.27
CA ARG A 88 -30.32 -39.27 12.33
C ARG A 88 -31.57 -39.95 11.74
N GLY A 89 -32.05 -39.44 10.60
CA GLY A 89 -33.21 -40.05 9.90
C GLY A 89 -32.98 -41.51 9.52
N TYR A 90 -31.80 -41.86 9.01
CA TYR A 90 -31.46 -43.26 8.72
C TYR A 90 -31.22 -44.08 9.99
N ALA A 91 -30.70 -43.55 11.07
CA ALA A 91 -30.60 -44.21 12.36
C ALA A 91 -32.01 -44.54 12.91
N ASP A 92 -32.90 -43.56 12.98
CA ASP A 92 -34.31 -43.73 13.38
C ASP A 92 -35.03 -44.72 12.50
N LEU A 93 -34.72 -44.72 11.19
CA LEU A 93 -35.27 -45.69 10.23
C LEU A 93 -34.73 -47.10 10.47
N GLY A 94 -33.46 -47.23 10.90
CA GLY A 94 -32.84 -48.49 11.29
C GLY A 94 -33.60 -49.17 12.44
N ASP A 95 -33.95 -48.41 13.46
CA ASP A 95 -34.75 -48.86 14.58
C ASP A 95 -36.19 -49.22 14.18
N GLN A 96 -36.76 -48.51 13.21
CA GLN A 96 -38.12 -48.77 12.68
C GLN A 96 -38.15 -49.85 11.63
N LYS A 97 -37.03 -50.26 11.03
CA LYS A 97 -36.95 -51.27 9.96
C LYS A 97 -37.44 -52.63 10.39
N GLU A 98 -37.17 -53.01 11.63
CA GLU A 98 -37.66 -54.27 12.18
C GLU A 98 -39.18 -54.22 12.37
N VAL A 99 -39.69 -53.11 12.91
CA VAL A 99 -41.13 -52.83 13.03
C VAL A 99 -41.80 -52.84 11.65
N PHE A 100 -41.20 -52.17 10.66
CA PHE A 100 -41.68 -52.13 9.30
C PHE A 100 -41.77 -53.52 8.65
N ASN A 101 -40.71 -54.30 8.76
CA ASN A 101 -40.66 -55.66 8.22
C ASN A 101 -41.70 -56.58 8.89
N LEU A 102 -41.87 -56.45 10.19
CA LEU A 102 -42.90 -57.18 10.93
C LEU A 102 -44.29 -56.72 10.54
N THR A 103 -44.53 -55.41 10.43
CA THR A 103 -45.83 -54.86 10.06
C THR A 103 -46.21 -55.23 8.60
N VAL A 104 -45.26 -55.15 7.64
CA VAL A 104 -45.48 -55.55 6.26
C VAL A 104 -45.80 -57.04 6.17
N ARG A 105 -45.01 -57.89 6.85
CA ARG A 105 -45.24 -59.31 6.89
C ARG A 105 -46.60 -59.64 7.53
N ASP A 106 -46.95 -59.00 8.62
CA ASP A 106 -48.19 -59.20 9.35
C ASP A 106 -49.39 -58.75 8.54
N TYR A 107 -49.30 -57.60 7.84
CA TYR A 107 -50.30 -57.10 6.92
C TYR A 107 -50.57 -58.11 5.76
N TYR A 108 -49.50 -58.62 5.11
CA TYR A 108 -49.66 -59.61 4.05
C TYR A 108 -50.16 -60.92 4.55
N MET A 109 -49.73 -61.38 5.72
CA MET A 109 -50.24 -62.62 6.30
C MET A 109 -51.70 -62.50 6.73
N LYS A 110 -52.12 -61.43 7.32
CA LYS A 110 -53.50 -61.13 7.71
C LYS A 110 -54.40 -61.12 6.46
N HIS A 111 -53.94 -60.39 5.41
CA HIS A 111 -54.69 -60.35 4.13
C HIS A 111 -54.74 -61.71 3.37
N ALA A 112 -53.64 -62.42 3.39
CA ALA A 112 -53.55 -63.70 2.65
C ALA A 112 -54.27 -64.90 3.32
N LEU A 113 -54.25 -64.90 4.67
CA LEU A 113 -54.80 -66.00 5.45
C LEU A 113 -56.22 -65.78 5.95
N PHE A 114 -56.69 -64.52 5.84
CA PHE A 114 -57.97 -64.17 6.44
C PHE A 114 -59.09 -64.18 5.42
N SER A 115 -60.05 -65.09 5.64
CA SER A 115 -61.30 -65.16 4.86
C SER A 115 -62.43 -64.62 5.77
N PRO A 116 -63.12 -63.53 5.37
CA PRO A 116 -64.31 -63.06 6.12
C PRO A 116 -65.39 -64.18 6.24
N LEU A 117 -65.35 -65.09 5.32
CA LEU A 117 -66.25 -66.22 5.35
C LEU A 117 -65.94 -67.26 6.46
N LEU A 118 -64.65 -67.44 6.74
CA LEU A 118 -64.19 -68.32 7.88
C LEU A 118 -64.54 -67.74 9.21
N VAL A 119 -64.42 -66.44 9.34
CA VAL A 119 -64.83 -65.68 10.59
C VAL A 119 -66.32 -65.82 10.79
N PHE A 120 -67.11 -65.64 9.75
CA PHE A 120 -68.55 -65.81 9.80
C PHE A 120 -68.98 -67.21 10.22
N LEU A 121 -68.31 -68.23 9.67
CA LEU A 121 -68.61 -69.62 9.96
C LEU A 121 -68.14 -70.12 11.37
N SER A 122 -67.15 -69.44 11.97
CA SER A 122 -66.57 -69.79 13.28
C SER A 122 -67.22 -69.07 14.44
N SER A 123 -68.06 -68.07 14.21
CA SER A 123 -68.63 -67.18 15.25
C SER A 123 -70.07 -67.60 15.60
N GLY A 124 -70.40 -67.63 16.87
CA GLY A 124 -71.72 -67.99 17.38
C GLY A 124 -72.81 -66.95 17.25
N ASP A 125 -72.44 -65.64 16.95
CA ASP A 125 -73.42 -64.56 16.78
C ASP A 125 -72.89 -63.47 15.81
N ALA A 126 -73.85 -62.77 15.17
CA ALA A 126 -73.54 -61.74 14.16
C ALA A 126 -72.85 -60.50 14.74
N ALA A 127 -73.07 -60.14 16.03
CA ALA A 127 -72.48 -58.94 16.66
C ALA A 127 -70.97 -59.19 16.95
N SER A 128 -70.59 -60.44 17.28
CA SER A 128 -69.18 -60.83 17.47
C SER A 128 -68.44 -60.84 16.13
N VAL A 129 -69.08 -61.29 15.01
CA VAL A 129 -68.52 -61.16 13.66
C VAL A 129 -68.25 -59.72 13.26
N THR A 130 -69.28 -58.89 13.44
CA THR A 130 -69.16 -57.48 13.06
C THR A 130 -68.05 -56.77 13.84
N ARG A 131 -67.95 -57.02 15.15
CA ARG A 131 -66.84 -56.46 16.01
C ARG A 131 -65.49 -56.95 15.56
N LEU A 132 -65.31 -58.25 15.31
CA LEU A 132 -64.06 -58.82 14.87
C LEU A 132 -63.61 -58.26 13.54
N LEU A 133 -64.54 -58.17 12.56
CA LEU A 133 -64.26 -57.54 11.27
C LEU A 133 -63.87 -56.08 11.38
N ALA A 134 -64.57 -55.30 12.24
CA ALA A 134 -64.24 -53.91 12.52
C ALA A 134 -62.86 -53.73 13.16
N TYR A 135 -62.51 -54.62 14.12
CA TYR A 135 -61.17 -54.62 14.71
C TYR A 135 -60.08 -54.90 13.69
N GLN A 136 -60.30 -55.91 12.84
CA GLN A 136 -59.35 -56.28 11.80
C GLN A 136 -59.19 -55.21 10.72
N GLN A 137 -60.27 -54.57 10.33
CA GLN A 137 -60.18 -53.44 9.40
C GLN A 137 -59.39 -52.29 9.97
N LYS A 138 -59.62 -51.97 11.28
CA LYS A 138 -58.90 -50.94 11.96
C LYS A 138 -57.40 -51.30 12.12
N ASP A 139 -57.07 -52.53 12.41
CA ASP A 139 -55.69 -53.05 12.52
C ASP A 139 -54.98 -52.96 11.16
N ALA A 140 -55.65 -53.43 10.10
CA ALA A 140 -55.13 -53.33 8.73
C ALA A 140 -54.94 -51.87 8.25
N ASP A 141 -55.83 -50.97 8.62
CA ASP A 141 -55.69 -49.53 8.32
C ASP A 141 -54.52 -48.93 9.09
N GLN A 142 -54.30 -49.33 10.35
CA GLN A 142 -53.15 -48.91 11.16
C GLN A 142 -51.82 -49.42 10.59
N ASP A 143 -51.74 -50.70 10.19
CA ASP A 143 -50.60 -51.30 9.53
C ASP A 143 -50.28 -50.57 8.21
N ARG A 144 -51.32 -50.31 7.39
CA ARG A 144 -51.20 -49.54 6.15
C ARG A 144 -50.69 -48.13 6.39
N MET A 145 -51.19 -47.40 7.41
CA MET A 145 -50.70 -46.08 7.77
C MET A 145 -49.23 -46.12 8.20
N THR A 146 -48.83 -47.11 9.02
CA THR A 146 -47.44 -47.30 9.45
C THR A 146 -46.50 -47.51 8.26
N ILE A 147 -46.88 -48.46 7.35
CA ILE A 147 -46.13 -48.74 6.13
C ILE A 147 -46.00 -47.48 5.27
N THR A 148 -47.10 -46.75 5.06
CA THR A 148 -47.13 -45.54 4.26
C THR A 148 -46.25 -44.45 4.87
N ASN A 149 -46.31 -44.22 6.18
CA ASN A 149 -45.51 -43.21 6.87
C ASN A 149 -44.00 -43.54 6.81
N ILE A 150 -43.62 -44.79 6.95
CA ILE A 150 -42.21 -45.20 6.84
C ILE A 150 -41.74 -45.06 5.38
N ALA A 151 -42.55 -45.47 4.38
CA ALA A 151 -42.22 -45.30 2.96
C ALA A 151 -42.05 -43.81 2.59
N LEU A 152 -42.92 -42.93 3.10
CA LEU A 152 -42.78 -41.49 2.89
C LEU A 152 -41.53 -40.89 3.55
N LYS A 153 -41.14 -41.36 4.75
CA LYS A 153 -39.89 -40.98 5.39
C LYS A 153 -38.67 -41.40 4.57
N ILE A 154 -38.67 -42.61 4.04
CA ILE A 154 -37.60 -43.11 3.15
C ILE A 154 -37.49 -42.22 1.93
N ALA A 155 -38.59 -41.94 1.24
CA ALA A 155 -38.61 -41.08 0.06
C ALA A 155 -38.11 -39.64 0.38
N ASP A 156 -38.50 -39.05 1.51
CA ASP A 156 -38.02 -37.72 1.94
C ASP A 156 -36.50 -37.75 2.18
N LEU A 157 -35.97 -38.79 2.85
CA LEU A 157 -34.53 -38.90 3.10
C LEU A 157 -33.73 -39.10 1.81
N GLU A 158 -34.22 -39.90 0.87
CA GLU A 158 -33.58 -40.13 -0.44
C GLU A 158 -33.58 -38.83 -1.27
N GLU A 159 -34.69 -38.10 -1.33
CA GLU A 159 -34.78 -36.83 -2.02
C GLU A 159 -33.81 -35.79 -1.42
N ARG A 160 -33.73 -35.71 -0.09
CA ARG A 160 -32.79 -34.85 0.60
C ARG A 160 -31.34 -35.23 0.34
N GLN A 161 -31.02 -36.50 0.30
CA GLN A 161 -29.65 -36.97 -0.03
C GLN A 161 -29.24 -36.57 -1.45
N ILE A 162 -30.11 -36.77 -2.44
CA ILE A 162 -29.84 -36.35 -3.83
C ILE A 162 -29.65 -34.83 -3.91
N ARG A 163 -30.45 -34.05 -3.17
CA ARG A 163 -30.33 -32.60 -3.12
C ARG A 163 -29.01 -32.19 -2.49
N LEU A 164 -28.61 -32.78 -1.40
CA LEU A 164 -27.35 -32.56 -0.70
C LEU A 164 -26.15 -32.81 -1.60
N GLU A 165 -26.10 -33.94 -2.30
CA GLU A 165 -25.01 -34.25 -3.23
C GLU A 165 -24.89 -33.24 -4.36
N LYS A 166 -26.00 -32.69 -4.84
CA LYS A 166 -26.02 -31.61 -5.84
C LYS A 166 -25.49 -30.32 -5.25
N GLU A 167 -25.90 -29.95 -4.05
CA GLU A 167 -25.44 -28.73 -3.34
C GLU A 167 -23.94 -28.82 -3.03
N GLU A 168 -23.43 -29.95 -2.58
CA GLU A 168 -21.99 -30.18 -2.37
C GLU A 168 -21.17 -30.04 -3.65
N THR A 169 -21.68 -30.55 -4.77
CA THR A 169 -21.02 -30.40 -6.07
C THR A 169 -20.97 -28.95 -6.52
N GLN A 170 -22.06 -28.21 -6.35
CA GLN A 170 -22.13 -26.79 -6.69
C GLN A 170 -21.20 -25.97 -5.78
N LEU A 171 -21.16 -26.26 -4.49
CA LEU A 171 -20.28 -25.60 -3.54
C LEU A 171 -18.81 -25.82 -3.89
N SER A 172 -18.43 -27.05 -4.22
CA SER A 172 -17.06 -27.38 -4.63
C SER A 172 -16.65 -26.61 -5.90
N ALA A 173 -17.54 -26.53 -6.89
CA ALA A 173 -17.31 -25.74 -8.11
C ALA A 173 -17.15 -24.24 -7.82
N LEU A 174 -17.98 -23.70 -6.94
CA LEU A 174 -17.93 -22.28 -6.53
C LEU A 174 -16.63 -21.96 -5.80
N LYS A 175 -16.21 -22.80 -4.86
CA LYS A 175 -14.91 -22.68 -4.16
C LYS A 175 -13.73 -22.70 -5.11
N SER A 176 -13.72 -23.65 -6.05
CA SER A 176 -12.67 -23.76 -7.07
C SER A 176 -12.59 -22.51 -7.94
N LYS A 177 -13.73 -21.97 -8.37
CA LYS A 177 -13.80 -20.74 -9.16
C LYS A 177 -13.27 -19.56 -8.35
N LEU A 178 -13.75 -19.36 -7.11
CA LEU A 178 -13.32 -18.29 -6.23
C LEU A 178 -11.81 -18.29 -6.00
N SER A 179 -11.22 -19.48 -5.76
CA SER A 179 -9.77 -19.63 -5.59
C SER A 179 -8.99 -19.25 -6.84
N LYS A 180 -9.46 -19.60 -8.04
CA LYS A 180 -8.83 -19.22 -9.31
C LYS A 180 -8.90 -17.72 -9.53
N ASP A 181 -10.08 -17.13 -9.37
CA ASP A 181 -10.29 -15.69 -9.56
C ASP A 181 -9.42 -14.87 -8.59
N ARG A 182 -9.30 -15.32 -7.34
CA ARG A 182 -8.40 -14.72 -6.35
C ARG A 182 -6.94 -14.75 -6.80
N THR A 183 -6.47 -15.91 -7.27
CA THR A 183 -5.07 -16.06 -7.71
C THR A 183 -4.77 -15.19 -8.94
N GLU A 184 -5.70 -15.07 -9.88
CA GLU A 184 -5.52 -14.20 -11.06
C GLU A 184 -5.44 -12.73 -10.67
N ILE A 185 -6.32 -12.26 -9.79
CA ILE A 185 -6.32 -10.88 -9.31
C ILE A 185 -5.02 -10.57 -8.56
N GLU A 186 -4.56 -11.46 -7.68
CA GLU A 186 -3.30 -11.30 -6.96
C GLU A 186 -2.10 -11.20 -7.92
N LYS A 187 -2.08 -11.97 -9.01
CA LYS A 187 -1.03 -11.89 -10.04
C LYS A 187 -1.03 -10.55 -10.78
N VAL A 188 -2.21 -10.05 -11.17
CA VAL A 188 -2.32 -8.76 -11.87
C VAL A 188 -1.85 -7.62 -10.99
N VAL A 189 -2.27 -7.58 -9.71
CA VAL A 189 -1.84 -6.57 -8.74
C VAL A 189 -0.34 -6.65 -8.47
N ALA A 190 0.20 -7.86 -8.29
CA ALA A 190 1.63 -8.05 -8.08
C ALA A 190 2.44 -7.59 -9.30
N GLY A 191 2.00 -7.90 -10.52
CA GLY A 191 2.64 -7.47 -11.77
C GLY A 191 2.69 -5.94 -11.90
N ALA A 192 1.59 -5.26 -11.62
CA ALA A 192 1.52 -3.80 -11.65
C ALA A 192 2.46 -3.16 -10.61
N LYS A 193 2.51 -3.68 -9.39
CA LYS A 193 3.41 -3.22 -8.33
C LYS A 193 4.88 -3.44 -8.68
N THR A 194 5.22 -4.58 -9.28
CA THR A 194 6.59 -4.89 -9.73
C THR A 194 7.03 -3.91 -10.80
N TYR A 195 6.18 -3.62 -11.78
CA TYR A 195 6.48 -2.65 -12.83
C TYR A 195 6.70 -1.24 -12.26
N GLN A 196 5.84 -0.78 -11.34
CA GLN A 196 6.01 0.51 -10.66
C GLN A 196 7.29 0.57 -9.82
N ALA A 197 7.66 -0.52 -9.15
CA ALA A 197 8.91 -0.61 -8.42
C ALA A 197 10.12 -0.52 -9.35
N THR A 198 10.07 -1.15 -10.52
CA THR A 198 11.13 -1.08 -11.54
C THR A 198 11.31 0.34 -12.06
N LEU A 199 10.21 1.03 -12.43
CA LEU A 199 10.27 2.42 -12.89
C LEU A 199 10.80 3.35 -11.78
N SER A 200 10.36 3.15 -10.54
CA SER A 200 10.87 3.92 -9.40
C SER A 200 12.35 3.69 -9.14
N GLY A 201 12.85 2.46 -9.34
CA GLY A 201 14.27 2.14 -9.27
C GLY A 201 15.08 2.86 -10.35
N GLN A 202 14.62 2.81 -11.59
CA GLN A 202 15.27 3.51 -12.71
C GLN A 202 15.32 5.03 -12.51
N ILE A 203 14.23 5.63 -12.02
CA ILE A 203 14.19 7.06 -11.66
C ILE A 203 15.20 7.36 -10.55
N ALA A 204 15.31 6.50 -9.54
CA ALA A 204 16.28 6.67 -8.46
C ALA A 204 17.72 6.59 -8.97
N ASP A 205 18.02 5.64 -9.85
CA ASP A 205 19.36 5.47 -10.44
C ASP A 205 19.77 6.69 -11.30
N LEU A 206 18.86 7.19 -12.14
CA LEU A 206 19.14 8.38 -12.97
C LEU A 206 19.23 9.65 -12.12
N SER A 207 18.38 9.79 -11.09
CA SER A 207 18.45 10.92 -10.17
C SER A 207 19.74 10.88 -9.33
N SER A 208 20.26 9.68 -9.03
CA SER A 208 21.57 9.51 -8.41
C SER A 208 22.69 10.08 -9.28
N LYS A 209 22.75 9.69 -10.55
CA LYS A 209 23.75 10.19 -11.50
C LYS A 209 23.64 11.71 -11.70
N GLN A 210 22.41 12.23 -11.81
CA GLN A 210 22.18 13.67 -11.90
C GLN A 210 22.74 14.39 -10.67
N GLN A 211 22.53 13.81 -9.48
CA GLN A 211 22.98 14.38 -8.21
C GLN A 211 24.52 14.31 -8.05
N GLU A 212 25.17 13.24 -8.54
CA GLU A 212 26.63 13.14 -8.57
C GLU A 212 27.26 14.29 -9.35
N ILE A 213 26.68 14.64 -10.51
CA ILE A 213 27.13 15.76 -11.35
C ILE A 213 26.94 17.10 -10.61
N ILE A 214 25.80 17.27 -9.93
CA ILE A 214 25.51 18.50 -9.16
C ILE A 214 26.47 18.59 -7.96
N ASN A 215 26.69 17.49 -7.25
CA ASN A 215 27.56 17.45 -6.06
C ASN A 215 29.05 17.71 -6.41
N ALA A 216 29.51 17.26 -7.57
CA ALA A 216 30.85 17.56 -8.06
C ALA A 216 31.08 19.06 -8.25
N LYS A 217 30.00 19.84 -8.42
CA LYS A 217 30.06 21.32 -8.58
C LYS A 217 29.90 22.07 -7.25
N SER A 218 29.22 21.51 -6.26
CA SER A 218 28.79 22.22 -5.04
C SER A 218 29.63 21.92 -3.79
N GLY A 219 30.48 20.92 -3.85
CA GLY A 219 31.25 20.44 -2.69
C GLY A 219 30.41 19.62 -1.70
N SER A 220 31.09 18.85 -0.86
CA SER A 220 30.44 18.03 0.16
C SER A 220 30.90 18.41 1.57
N TYR A 221 30.05 18.19 2.55
CA TYR A 221 30.37 18.42 3.96
C TYR A 221 29.90 17.25 4.82
N THR A 222 30.47 17.14 6.02
CA THR A 222 30.02 16.20 7.04
C THR A 222 29.02 16.91 7.96
N PHE A 223 27.89 16.26 8.18
CA PHE A 223 26.80 16.81 8.95
C PHE A 223 26.98 16.61 10.46
N SER A 224 26.68 17.62 11.27
CA SER A 224 26.63 17.52 12.74
C SER A 224 25.29 18.05 13.24
N LEU A 225 24.57 17.24 14.00
CA LEU A 225 23.30 17.58 14.63
C LEU A 225 23.48 17.95 16.10
N GLY A 226 22.82 19.02 16.49
CA GLY A 226 22.49 19.29 17.89
C GLY A 226 21.48 18.27 18.46
N ASN A 227 20.81 18.57 19.56
CA ASN A 227 19.74 17.73 20.11
C ASN A 227 18.47 17.87 19.26
N GLY A 228 18.25 16.91 18.33
CA GLY A 228 17.04 16.85 17.51
C GLY A 228 15.91 16.13 18.26
N GLU A 229 14.90 16.89 18.70
CA GLU A 229 13.74 16.34 19.42
C GLU A 229 12.50 16.12 18.54
N LEU A 230 12.56 16.52 17.26
CA LEU A 230 11.39 16.52 16.38
C LEU A 230 11.18 15.17 15.69
N ALA A 231 10.33 14.32 16.27
CA ALA A 231 9.69 13.19 15.63
C ALA A 231 8.30 12.96 16.25
N ASP A 232 7.39 12.40 15.46
CA ASP A 232 6.05 12.01 15.88
C ASP A 232 6.03 10.80 16.84
N GLU A 233 7.11 10.01 16.83
CA GLU A 233 7.33 8.87 17.72
C GLU A 233 8.69 9.03 18.41
N TYR A 234 8.70 8.85 19.72
CA TYR A 234 9.91 9.03 20.53
C TYR A 234 11.10 8.19 20.05
N LEU A 235 10.88 6.88 19.78
CA LEU A 235 11.94 5.98 19.34
C LEU A 235 12.48 6.33 17.94
N SER A 236 11.69 7.02 17.11
CA SER A 236 12.11 7.45 15.78
C SER A 236 12.87 8.81 15.81
N SER A 237 12.94 9.47 16.97
CA SER A 237 13.70 10.69 17.17
C SER A 237 15.17 10.42 17.47
N LEU A 238 16.05 11.38 17.19
CA LEU A 238 17.45 11.30 17.59
C LEU A 238 17.62 11.20 19.11
N LYS A 239 16.77 11.90 19.88
CA LYS A 239 16.75 11.83 21.35
C LYS A 239 16.42 10.41 21.82
N GLY A 240 15.34 9.81 21.30
CA GLY A 240 14.95 8.45 21.63
C GLY A 240 16.03 7.43 21.27
N PHE A 241 16.69 7.59 20.14
CA PHE A 241 17.84 6.77 19.76
C PHE A 241 18.99 6.91 20.78
N ARG A 242 19.39 8.12 21.10
CA ARG A 242 20.50 8.39 22.03
C ARG A 242 20.21 7.87 23.45
N GLU A 243 18.98 7.96 23.91
CA GLU A 243 18.60 7.53 25.25
C GLU A 243 18.33 6.01 25.34
N SER A 244 17.68 5.42 24.35
CA SER A 244 17.13 4.06 24.46
C SER A 244 17.84 3.00 23.62
N ALA A 245 18.61 3.36 22.58
CA ALA A 245 19.28 2.36 21.76
C ALA A 245 20.39 1.63 22.53
N PRO A 246 20.61 0.34 22.30
CA PRO A 246 21.78 -0.39 22.82
C PRO A 246 23.09 0.24 22.32
N SER A 247 24.16 0.13 23.12
CA SER A 247 25.48 0.59 22.69
C SER A 247 25.94 -0.16 21.44
N GLY A 248 26.54 0.56 20.49
CA GLY A 248 26.98 0.02 19.20
C GLY A 248 25.88 -0.11 18.15
N SER A 249 24.66 0.36 18.44
CA SER A 249 23.56 0.43 17.47
C SER A 249 23.73 1.56 16.46
N PHE A 250 23.06 1.41 15.31
CA PHE A 250 23.01 2.41 14.24
C PHE A 250 21.56 2.83 13.98
N GLY A 251 21.30 4.13 13.92
CA GLY A 251 20.05 4.72 13.53
C GLY A 251 20.17 5.44 12.19
N ILE A 252 19.31 5.15 11.23
CA ILE A 252 19.29 5.78 9.92
C ILE A 252 18.19 6.82 9.90
N PHE A 253 18.56 8.09 9.84
CA PHE A 253 17.66 9.23 9.93
C PHE A 253 17.58 9.96 8.59
N SER A 254 16.37 10.10 8.04
CA SER A 254 16.11 10.83 6.80
C SER A 254 15.78 12.29 7.10
N PHE A 255 16.29 13.20 6.28
CA PHE A 255 15.85 14.60 6.24
C PHE A 255 14.60 14.71 5.36
N GLY A 256 13.45 14.99 5.99
CA GLY A 256 12.15 14.84 5.37
C GLY A 256 11.76 13.36 5.22
N GLY A 257 10.50 13.13 4.93
CA GLY A 257 9.96 11.79 4.75
C GLY A 257 9.67 11.48 3.29
N TYR A 258 8.44 11.03 3.03
CA TYR A 258 7.89 10.80 1.69
C TYR A 258 7.62 12.14 0.99
N THR A 259 8.66 12.85 0.61
CA THR A 259 8.57 14.16 -0.04
C THR A 259 9.15 14.11 -1.44
N HIS A 260 8.59 14.90 -2.34
CA HIS A 260 9.14 15.17 -3.66
C HIS A 260 9.94 16.48 -3.73
N ARG A 261 10.01 17.26 -2.63
CA ARG A 261 10.72 18.54 -2.51
C ARG A 261 10.33 19.64 -3.49
N LYS A 262 9.28 19.48 -4.28
CA LYS A 262 8.84 20.47 -5.27
C LYS A 262 7.86 21.44 -4.63
N GLY A 263 8.07 22.74 -4.88
CA GLY A 263 7.16 23.80 -4.44
C GLY A 263 7.19 24.05 -2.93
N MET A 264 6.03 24.20 -2.28
CA MET A 264 5.93 24.65 -0.91
C MET A 264 6.04 23.52 0.12
N SER A 265 6.90 23.68 1.12
CA SER A 265 6.82 22.91 2.36
C SER A 265 5.68 23.49 3.22
N GLN A 266 4.74 22.63 3.64
CA GLN A 266 3.64 23.07 4.50
C GLN A 266 4.13 23.48 5.89
N TYR A 267 5.02 22.67 6.51
CA TYR A 267 5.66 23.06 7.77
C TYR A 267 6.59 24.25 7.58
N GLY A 268 7.30 24.36 6.46
CA GLY A 268 8.08 25.54 6.14
C GLY A 268 7.22 26.79 6.02
N ALA A 269 6.06 26.71 5.36
CA ALA A 269 5.09 27.81 5.30
C ALA A 269 4.58 28.19 6.69
N ARG A 270 4.30 27.21 7.55
CA ARG A 270 3.95 27.46 8.95
C ARG A 270 5.04 28.19 9.70
N GLY A 271 6.31 27.75 9.59
CA GLY A 271 7.45 28.40 10.23
C GLY A 271 7.65 29.85 9.77
N ARG A 272 7.54 30.07 8.46
CA ARG A 272 7.60 31.43 7.86
C ARG A 272 6.46 32.32 8.35
N ALA A 273 5.23 31.82 8.42
CA ALA A 273 4.07 32.53 8.94
C ALA A 273 4.24 32.89 10.43
N GLN A 274 4.74 31.97 11.25
CA GLN A 274 5.04 32.21 12.67
C GLN A 274 6.15 33.24 12.86
N ALA A 275 7.06 33.36 11.91
CA ALA A 275 8.09 34.42 11.87
C ALA A 275 7.57 35.77 11.31
N GLY A 276 6.26 35.91 11.08
CA GLY A 276 5.63 37.15 10.65
C GLY A 276 5.59 37.37 9.14
N GLN A 277 5.92 36.36 8.30
CA GLN A 277 5.77 36.48 6.85
C GLN A 277 4.31 36.31 6.45
N ASP A 278 3.82 37.21 5.57
CA ASP A 278 2.50 37.06 4.96
C ASP A 278 2.47 35.99 3.87
N PHE A 279 1.26 35.57 3.46
CA PHE A 279 1.08 34.50 2.48
C PHE A 279 1.70 34.82 1.11
N LYS A 280 1.81 36.10 0.71
CA LYS A 280 2.42 36.49 -0.56
C LYS A 280 3.93 36.30 -0.51
N THR A 281 4.56 36.69 0.58
CA THR A 281 5.99 36.47 0.85
C THR A 281 6.30 34.97 0.89
N ILE A 282 5.43 34.16 1.53
CA ILE A 282 5.57 32.70 1.58
C ILE A 282 5.48 32.09 0.17
N LEU A 283 4.48 32.47 -0.61
CA LEU A 283 4.31 31.98 -1.98
C LEU A 283 5.47 32.40 -2.89
N LYS A 284 5.92 33.63 -2.76
CA LYS A 284 7.08 34.13 -3.51
C LYS A 284 8.36 33.38 -3.17
N ALA A 285 8.56 33.01 -1.91
CA ALA A 285 9.71 32.22 -1.47
C ALA A 285 9.72 30.81 -2.11
N TYR A 286 8.57 30.15 -2.22
CA TYR A 286 8.50 28.78 -2.75
C TYR A 286 8.29 28.67 -4.25
N TYR A 287 7.63 29.65 -4.87
CA TYR A 287 7.25 29.57 -6.29
C TYR A 287 7.87 30.67 -7.14
N GLY A 288 8.55 31.64 -6.52
CA GLY A 288 9.13 32.79 -7.22
C GLY A 288 8.08 33.75 -7.82
N LYS A 289 6.81 33.59 -7.44
CA LYS A 289 5.66 34.28 -8.03
C LYS A 289 4.80 34.91 -6.93
N GLU A 290 4.16 36.01 -7.28
CA GLU A 290 3.13 36.64 -6.46
C GLU A 290 1.72 36.30 -6.98
N PRO A 291 0.72 36.20 -6.11
CA PRO A 291 -0.64 35.94 -6.53
C PRO A 291 -1.22 37.03 -7.43
N VAL A 292 -1.94 36.63 -8.47
CA VAL A 292 -2.70 37.51 -9.36
C VAL A 292 -4.16 37.16 -9.36
N GLY A 293 -5.03 38.12 -9.67
CA GLY A 293 -6.46 37.90 -9.77
C GLY A 293 -6.84 37.15 -11.04
N LYS A 294 -7.67 36.11 -10.92
CA LYS A 294 -8.28 35.35 -12.02
C LYS A 294 -9.75 35.14 -11.77
N ASP A 295 -10.53 34.97 -12.82
CA ASP A 295 -11.89 34.49 -12.72
C ASP A 295 -11.88 32.99 -12.41
N THR A 296 -12.20 32.65 -11.18
CA THR A 296 -12.26 31.29 -10.68
C THR A 296 -13.69 30.80 -10.46
N VAL A 297 -14.70 31.59 -10.81
CA VAL A 297 -16.13 31.29 -10.65
C VAL A 297 -16.52 30.05 -11.46
N GLY A 298 -17.48 29.27 -10.96
CA GLY A 298 -18.05 28.09 -11.59
C GLY A 298 -17.52 26.77 -11.04
N ASN A 299 -17.85 25.68 -11.72
CA ASN A 299 -17.65 24.33 -11.21
C ASN A 299 -16.31 23.73 -11.62
N ILE A 300 -15.88 22.75 -10.84
CA ILE A 300 -14.78 21.82 -11.14
C ILE A 300 -15.31 20.38 -11.10
N LYS A 301 -14.76 19.52 -11.96
CA LYS A 301 -15.04 18.08 -11.96
C LYS A 301 -14.10 17.38 -10.97
N VAL A 302 -14.68 16.62 -10.03
CA VAL A 302 -13.95 15.95 -8.95
C VAL A 302 -14.24 14.45 -9.01
N ALA A 303 -13.20 13.64 -9.10
CA ALA A 303 -13.31 12.18 -9.22
C ALA A 303 -14.12 11.58 -8.07
N GLY A 304 -15.15 10.81 -8.43
CA GLY A 304 -16.05 10.17 -7.48
C GLY A 304 -17.09 11.11 -6.82
N HIS A 305 -17.08 12.40 -7.14
CA HIS A 305 -18.01 13.40 -6.55
C HIS A 305 -18.75 14.24 -7.59
N GLY A 306 -18.41 14.13 -8.89
CA GLY A 306 -19.02 14.89 -9.97
C GLY A 306 -18.60 16.37 -10.00
N GLU A 307 -19.48 17.22 -10.54
CA GLU A 307 -19.25 18.67 -10.60
C GLU A 307 -19.69 19.36 -9.31
N MET A 308 -18.86 20.29 -8.82
CA MET A 308 -19.15 21.10 -7.65
C MET A 308 -18.57 22.50 -7.78
N ASP A 309 -19.11 23.47 -7.04
CA ASP A 309 -18.57 24.83 -6.99
C ASP A 309 -17.09 24.81 -6.55
N PHE A 310 -16.29 25.49 -7.33
CA PHE A 310 -14.84 25.49 -7.17
C PHE A 310 -14.36 26.18 -5.90
N GLU A 311 -14.90 27.36 -5.61
CA GLU A 311 -14.43 28.19 -4.49
C GLU A 311 -15.01 27.76 -3.14
N THR A 312 -16.32 27.45 -3.11
CA THR A 312 -17.04 27.24 -1.85
C THR A 312 -17.22 25.78 -1.48
N THR A 313 -17.14 24.86 -2.45
CA THR A 313 -17.30 23.44 -2.17
C THR A 313 -15.98 22.71 -2.29
N TYR A 314 -15.33 22.80 -3.44
CA TYR A 314 -14.07 22.07 -3.66
C TYR A 314 -12.95 22.59 -2.76
N LEU A 315 -12.66 23.88 -2.76
CA LEU A 315 -11.55 24.41 -1.94
C LEU A 315 -11.82 24.27 -0.44
N TYR A 316 -13.05 24.33 0.02
CA TYR A 316 -13.37 24.07 1.43
C TYR A 316 -13.05 22.63 1.85
N GLY A 317 -13.12 21.68 0.91
CA GLY A 317 -12.83 20.27 1.14
C GLY A 317 -11.34 19.90 1.07
N ILE A 318 -10.44 20.84 0.73
CA ILE A 318 -8.99 20.54 0.70
C ILE A 318 -8.48 20.24 2.11
N ALA A 319 -7.96 19.02 2.30
CA ALA A 319 -7.58 18.47 3.61
C ALA A 319 -6.06 18.27 3.72
N GLU A 320 -5.29 19.31 3.43
CA GLU A 320 -3.84 19.24 3.30
C GLU A 320 -3.09 19.84 4.51
N MET A 321 -3.67 20.85 5.15
CA MET A 321 -3.12 21.47 6.36
C MET A 321 -4.10 21.39 7.53
N PRO A 322 -3.64 21.24 8.78
CA PRO A 322 -4.48 21.43 9.95
C PRO A 322 -5.03 22.86 10.00
N SER A 323 -6.34 22.97 10.12
CA SER A 323 -7.03 24.29 10.11
C SER A 323 -6.72 25.16 11.35
N SER A 324 -6.03 24.61 12.35
CA SER A 324 -5.53 25.34 13.53
C SER A 324 -4.20 26.07 13.28
N TRP A 325 -3.61 25.94 12.09
CA TRP A 325 -2.35 26.58 11.78
C TRP A 325 -2.51 28.09 11.55
N HIS A 326 -1.38 28.78 11.47
CA HIS A 326 -1.33 30.24 11.31
C HIS A 326 -2.10 30.69 10.05
N PRO A 327 -2.95 31.75 10.12
CA PRO A 327 -3.78 32.18 8.99
C PRO A 327 -3.01 32.43 7.70
N GLU A 328 -1.81 32.99 7.77
CA GLU A 328 -1.00 33.27 6.58
C GLU A 328 -0.48 31.96 5.91
N ALA A 329 -0.21 30.89 6.67
CA ALA A 329 0.10 29.60 6.13
C ALA A 329 -1.12 28.96 5.44
N LEU A 330 -2.31 29.10 6.05
CA LEU A 330 -3.57 28.63 5.46
C LEU A 330 -3.91 29.37 4.16
N LYS A 331 -3.68 30.71 4.12
CA LYS A 331 -3.86 31.52 2.89
C LYS A 331 -2.89 31.08 1.78
N ALA A 332 -1.61 30.86 2.12
CA ALA A 332 -0.64 30.33 1.16
C ALA A 332 -1.06 28.98 0.59
N GLN A 333 -1.54 28.08 1.46
CA GLN A 333 -2.07 26.79 1.02
C GLN A 333 -3.32 26.92 0.16
N ALA A 334 -4.24 27.83 0.50
CA ALA A 334 -5.45 28.05 -0.28
C ALA A 334 -5.15 28.54 -1.70
N VAL A 335 -4.21 29.49 -1.85
CA VAL A 335 -3.75 29.96 -3.16
C VAL A 335 -3.03 28.85 -3.93
N ALA A 336 -2.15 28.10 -3.27
CA ALA A 336 -1.45 26.99 -3.91
C ALA A 336 -2.42 25.91 -4.39
N ALA A 337 -3.38 25.49 -3.55
CA ALA A 337 -4.39 24.51 -3.90
C ALA A 337 -5.32 24.99 -5.02
N ARG A 338 -5.76 26.25 -4.96
CA ARG A 338 -6.55 26.89 -6.01
C ARG A 338 -5.81 26.90 -7.34
N THR A 339 -4.56 27.31 -7.35
CA THR A 339 -3.73 27.37 -8.55
C THR A 339 -3.55 25.98 -9.16
N TYR A 340 -3.26 24.99 -8.33
CA TYR A 340 -3.11 23.59 -8.78
C TYR A 340 -4.38 23.07 -9.45
N ALA A 341 -5.53 23.26 -8.80
CA ALA A 341 -6.81 22.76 -9.30
C ALA A 341 -7.39 23.59 -10.45
N TYR A 342 -7.09 24.88 -10.51
CA TYR A 342 -7.54 25.77 -11.59
C TYR A 342 -7.15 25.28 -12.98
N ARG A 343 -6.00 24.64 -13.11
CA ARG A 343 -5.56 24.04 -14.40
C ARG A 343 -6.52 22.94 -14.86
N TYR A 344 -6.98 22.07 -13.95
CA TYR A 344 -7.97 21.04 -14.25
C TYR A 344 -9.30 21.65 -14.65
N LYS A 345 -9.75 22.68 -13.90
CA LYS A 345 -10.95 23.43 -14.21
C LYS A 345 -10.90 24.09 -15.59
N ALA A 346 -9.79 24.79 -15.89
CA ALA A 346 -9.60 25.50 -17.16
C ALA A 346 -9.57 24.55 -18.37
N GLU A 347 -9.01 23.35 -18.20
CA GLU A 347 -8.97 22.31 -19.22
C GLU A 347 -10.23 21.41 -19.21
N ASN A 348 -11.21 21.70 -18.38
CA ASN A 348 -12.42 20.87 -18.18
C ASN A 348 -12.11 19.41 -17.87
N LYS A 349 -11.00 19.16 -17.17
CA LYS A 349 -10.53 17.83 -16.71
C LYS A 349 -11.01 17.52 -15.31
N GLU A 350 -11.16 16.23 -15.03
CA GLU A 350 -11.47 15.75 -13.70
C GLU A 350 -10.21 15.71 -12.83
N ILE A 351 -10.28 16.25 -11.60
CA ILE A 351 -9.18 16.20 -10.62
C ILE A 351 -9.39 15.02 -9.67
N CYS A 352 -8.32 14.31 -9.35
CA CYS A 352 -8.35 13.24 -8.35
C CYS A 352 -8.40 13.79 -6.91
N THR A 353 -8.79 12.94 -5.95
CA THR A 353 -9.05 13.32 -4.56
C THR A 353 -8.01 12.81 -3.56
N THR A 354 -6.90 12.28 -4.06
CA THR A 354 -5.82 11.69 -3.27
C THR A 354 -4.54 12.53 -3.35
N GLU A 355 -3.52 12.15 -2.61
CA GLU A 355 -2.18 12.76 -2.63
C GLU A 355 -1.52 12.78 -4.03
N ALA A 356 -2.03 12.00 -4.99
CA ALA A 356 -1.59 12.08 -6.38
C ALA A 356 -1.95 13.41 -7.08
N CYS A 357 -2.99 14.09 -6.61
CA CYS A 357 -3.36 15.44 -7.02
C CYS A 357 -3.31 16.39 -5.79
N GLN A 358 -4.37 16.38 -5.01
CA GLN A 358 -4.48 17.00 -3.68
C GLN A 358 -5.65 16.37 -2.92
N VAL A 359 -5.50 16.21 -1.61
CA VAL A 359 -6.47 15.50 -0.79
C VAL A 359 -7.75 16.32 -0.66
N PHE A 360 -8.83 15.77 -1.20
CA PHE A 360 -10.18 16.32 -1.05
C PHE A 360 -11.00 15.43 -0.11
N ASN A 361 -11.67 16.05 0.87
CA ASN A 361 -12.54 15.38 1.81
C ASN A 361 -13.93 16.03 1.80
N LYS A 362 -14.94 15.29 1.35
CA LYS A 362 -16.30 15.80 1.25
C LYS A 362 -16.90 16.18 2.61
N SER A 363 -16.62 15.41 3.66
CA SER A 363 -17.08 15.74 5.02
C SER A 363 -16.45 17.05 5.52
N LYS A 364 -15.17 17.30 5.21
CA LYS A 364 -14.55 18.59 5.49
C LYS A 364 -15.18 19.69 4.66
N SER A 365 -15.50 19.46 3.38
CA SER A 365 -16.18 20.44 2.54
C SER A 365 -17.52 20.88 3.14
N ASP A 366 -18.31 19.92 3.61
CA ASP A 366 -19.64 20.19 4.19
C ASP A 366 -19.57 20.90 5.55
N ASN A 367 -18.49 20.65 6.32
CA ASN A 367 -18.27 21.15 7.68
C ASN A 367 -16.90 21.84 7.81
N ALA A 368 -16.53 22.66 6.82
CA ALA A 368 -15.20 23.25 6.81
C ALA A 368 -14.99 24.16 8.03
N PRO A 369 -13.85 24.02 8.74
CA PRO A 369 -13.50 24.90 9.86
C PRO A 369 -13.43 26.37 9.43
N GLU A 370 -13.90 27.28 10.29
CA GLU A 370 -14.04 28.69 9.96
C GLU A 370 -12.69 29.32 9.57
N SER A 371 -11.59 28.97 10.24
CA SER A 371 -10.25 29.46 9.90
C SER A 371 -9.83 29.10 8.46
N TRP A 372 -10.20 27.90 8.00
CA TRP A 372 -9.93 27.47 6.62
C TRP A 372 -10.83 28.19 5.62
N LYS A 373 -12.16 28.31 5.91
CA LYS A 373 -13.07 29.10 5.08
C LYS A 373 -12.60 30.53 4.92
N GLN A 374 -12.19 31.16 6.02
CA GLN A 374 -11.67 32.52 6.01
C GLN A 374 -10.42 32.64 5.12
N ALA A 375 -9.48 31.69 5.22
CA ALA A 375 -8.28 31.69 4.37
C ALA A 375 -8.61 31.55 2.87
N VAL A 376 -9.56 30.69 2.51
CA VAL A 376 -10.04 30.52 1.14
C VAL A 376 -10.73 31.80 0.64
N ASN A 377 -11.60 32.39 1.47
CA ASN A 377 -12.35 33.60 1.12
C ASN A 377 -11.45 34.83 1.00
N ASP A 378 -10.51 35.06 1.92
CA ASP A 378 -9.54 36.13 1.88
C ASP A 378 -8.65 36.13 0.64
N THR A 379 -8.45 34.94 0.07
CA THR A 379 -7.64 34.73 -1.13
C THR A 379 -8.45 34.37 -2.37
N LYS A 380 -9.78 34.59 -2.34
CA LYS A 380 -10.67 34.25 -3.46
C LYS A 380 -10.19 34.85 -4.78
N GLY A 381 -10.18 34.05 -5.83
CA GLY A 381 -9.74 34.44 -7.16
C GLY A 381 -8.22 34.65 -7.30
N GLN A 382 -7.41 34.44 -6.26
CA GLN A 382 -5.97 34.60 -6.35
C GLN A 382 -5.30 33.28 -6.76
N VAL A 383 -4.50 33.33 -7.83
CA VAL A 383 -3.73 32.20 -8.37
C VAL A 383 -2.30 32.64 -8.70
N LEU A 384 -1.39 31.67 -8.86
CA LEU A 384 -0.05 31.90 -9.40
C LEU A 384 -0.01 31.55 -10.88
N GLU A 385 0.59 32.40 -11.71
CA GLU A 385 0.72 32.14 -13.15
C GLU A 385 2.06 31.49 -13.49
N ASP A 386 2.07 30.70 -14.57
CA ASP A 386 3.24 30.05 -15.15
C ASP A 386 4.00 29.15 -14.16
N VAL A 387 3.30 28.57 -13.20
CA VAL A 387 3.89 27.64 -12.23
C VAL A 387 2.89 26.55 -11.83
N VAL A 388 3.41 25.36 -11.63
CA VAL A 388 2.66 24.28 -11.00
C VAL A 388 2.91 24.31 -9.50
N THR A 389 1.87 24.56 -8.74
CA THR A 389 1.97 24.73 -7.30
C THR A 389 1.96 23.39 -6.55
N TYR A 390 3.03 22.61 -6.72
CA TYR A 390 3.26 21.44 -5.89
C TYR A 390 3.51 21.85 -4.43
N TYR A 391 3.15 20.96 -3.50
CA TYR A 391 3.46 21.13 -2.09
C TYR A 391 3.58 19.75 -1.40
N ALA A 392 4.28 19.71 -0.29
CA ALA A 392 4.42 18.54 0.55
C ALA A 392 4.50 18.95 2.01
N SER A 393 4.21 18.03 2.92
CA SER A 393 4.26 18.32 4.37
C SER A 393 5.60 18.90 4.80
N THR A 394 6.71 18.33 4.35
CA THR A 394 8.08 18.74 4.68
C THR A 394 9.00 18.55 3.48
N HIS A 395 10.03 19.39 3.38
CA HIS A 395 11.09 19.23 2.37
C HIS A 395 12.42 18.74 2.96
N GLY A 396 12.51 18.62 4.28
CA GLY A 396 13.76 18.24 4.94
C GLY A 396 14.82 19.34 4.90
N GLY A 397 14.39 20.60 4.86
CA GLY A 397 15.27 21.77 4.82
C GLY A 397 15.85 22.14 3.47
N PHE A 398 15.46 21.42 2.39
CA PHE A 398 15.89 21.71 1.02
C PHE A 398 14.74 21.52 0.04
N ALA A 399 14.42 22.54 -0.73
CA ALA A 399 13.31 22.53 -1.69
C ALA A 399 13.82 22.73 -3.14
N SER A 400 13.22 22.03 -4.09
CA SER A 400 13.57 22.15 -5.51
C SER A 400 12.53 23.03 -6.24
N PRO A 401 12.93 24.02 -7.03
CA PRO A 401 14.31 24.38 -7.41
C PRO A 401 14.97 25.45 -6.52
N ILE A 402 14.35 25.89 -5.43
CA ILE A 402 14.80 27.06 -4.67
C ILE A 402 16.07 26.82 -3.83
N GLY A 403 16.44 25.58 -3.53
CA GLY A 403 17.61 25.24 -2.73
C GLY A 403 17.32 25.14 -1.23
N TRP A 404 18.21 25.66 -0.40
CA TRP A 404 18.09 25.59 1.06
C TRP A 404 16.91 26.37 1.59
N ASP A 405 15.96 25.68 2.19
CA ASP A 405 14.78 26.26 2.85
C ASP A 405 15.07 26.54 4.32
N THR A 406 16.01 27.45 4.54
CA THR A 406 16.50 27.88 5.84
C THR A 406 16.25 29.38 6.04
N THR A 407 16.36 29.84 7.28
CA THR A 407 16.12 31.26 7.63
C THR A 407 17.08 32.26 6.97
N ASP A 408 18.25 31.77 6.57
CA ASP A 408 19.29 32.55 5.88
C ASP A 408 19.52 32.08 4.42
N GLY A 409 18.77 31.12 3.95
CA GLY A 409 18.90 30.57 2.59
C GLY A 409 20.20 29.78 2.36
N ALA A 410 20.93 29.41 3.42
CA ALA A 410 22.21 28.71 3.33
C ALA A 410 22.16 27.29 3.90
N GLY A 411 22.97 26.42 3.31
CA GLY A 411 23.21 25.05 3.79
C GLY A 411 24.27 24.98 4.89
N GLY A 412 25.03 23.87 4.89
CA GLY A 412 26.11 23.62 5.84
C GLY A 412 25.70 22.71 6.98
N SER A 413 26.65 22.37 7.85
CA SER A 413 26.49 21.33 8.88
C SER A 413 25.39 21.58 9.90
N ASN A 414 24.97 22.82 10.09
CA ASN A 414 23.94 23.25 11.04
C ASN A 414 22.61 23.69 10.36
N PHE A 415 22.38 23.32 9.09
CA PHE A 415 21.18 23.74 8.35
C PHE A 415 19.86 23.35 9.04
N VAL A 416 19.85 22.22 9.76
CA VAL A 416 18.64 21.75 10.46
C VAL A 416 18.14 22.77 11.46
N ASP A 417 19.04 23.43 12.20
CA ASP A 417 18.65 24.42 13.21
C ASP A 417 18.01 25.67 12.60
N ARG A 418 18.31 25.94 11.34
CA ARG A 418 17.83 27.09 10.57
C ARG A 418 16.72 26.76 9.59
N ALA A 419 16.38 25.47 9.44
CA ALA A 419 15.34 25.02 8.52
C ALA A 419 13.97 25.57 8.90
N TRP A 420 13.24 26.12 7.93
CA TRP A 420 11.86 26.56 8.13
C TRP A 420 10.93 25.42 8.54
N ASP A 421 11.20 24.20 8.08
CA ASP A 421 10.52 23.00 8.54
C ASP A 421 10.66 22.81 10.06
N LYS A 422 11.84 23.08 10.64
CA LYS A 422 12.06 23.04 12.09
C LYS A 422 11.29 24.12 12.81
N ALA A 423 11.37 25.34 12.32
CA ALA A 423 10.63 26.48 12.88
C ALA A 423 9.12 26.21 12.87
N GLY A 424 8.60 25.55 11.84
CA GLY A 424 7.21 25.09 11.75
C GLY A 424 6.87 23.87 12.59
N GLY A 425 7.85 23.24 13.23
CA GLY A 425 7.64 22.08 14.11
C GLY A 425 7.38 20.78 13.34
N SER A 426 8.03 20.56 12.19
CA SER A 426 7.88 19.32 11.41
C SER A 426 8.39 18.11 12.17
N PRO A 427 7.54 17.11 12.46
CA PRO A 427 7.96 15.88 13.11
C PRO A 427 8.74 14.94 12.18
N TRP A 428 8.82 15.31 10.89
CA TRP A 428 9.46 14.49 9.86
C TRP A 428 10.73 15.13 9.28
N LEU A 429 11.17 16.24 9.87
CA LEU A 429 12.38 16.91 9.40
C LEU A 429 13.61 16.01 9.50
N TYR A 430 13.75 15.28 10.61
CA TYR A 430 14.84 14.34 10.84
C TYR A 430 14.32 13.13 11.63
N LYS A 431 14.05 12.03 10.94
CA LYS A 431 13.33 10.88 11.50
C LYS A 431 13.91 9.57 10.98
N ALA A 432 13.98 8.55 11.87
CA ALA A 432 14.17 7.16 11.49
C ALA A 432 12.83 6.51 11.14
N TRP A 433 12.73 5.96 9.93
CA TRP A 433 11.47 5.42 9.40
C TRP A 433 11.39 3.92 9.54
N TRP A 434 10.26 3.42 10.07
CA TRP A 434 10.01 2.02 10.35
C TRP A 434 8.52 1.73 10.46
N ARG A 435 8.17 0.44 10.64
CA ARG A 435 6.83 0.02 11.02
C ARG A 435 6.91 -0.91 12.23
N GLN A 436 6.35 -0.48 13.35
CA GLN A 436 6.38 -1.22 14.61
C GLN A 436 5.48 -2.46 14.55
N HIS A 437 4.21 -2.29 14.27
CA HIS A 437 3.20 -3.35 14.28
C HIS A 437 2.80 -3.74 12.85
N TYR A 438 3.79 -4.08 12.03
CA TYR A 438 3.53 -4.51 10.68
C TYR A 438 3.40 -6.04 10.61
N SER A 439 2.32 -6.53 9.99
CA SER A 439 2.15 -7.94 9.67
C SER A 439 1.84 -8.13 8.20
N ASN A 440 2.32 -9.23 7.63
CA ASN A 440 2.02 -9.64 6.28
C ASN A 440 1.70 -11.13 6.29
N SER A 441 0.58 -11.54 5.67
CA SER A 441 0.14 -12.94 5.66
C SER A 441 0.09 -13.59 7.05
N GLY A 442 -0.25 -12.81 8.10
CA GLY A 442 -0.30 -13.28 9.48
C GLY A 442 1.05 -13.33 10.22
N ALA A 443 2.16 -13.07 9.53
CA ALA A 443 3.48 -13.01 10.15
C ALA A 443 3.80 -11.60 10.66
N THR A 444 4.35 -11.50 11.87
CA THR A 444 4.83 -10.23 12.43
C THR A 444 6.15 -9.86 11.76
N CYS A 445 6.16 -8.75 11.04
CA CYS A 445 7.29 -8.27 10.23
C CYS A 445 7.89 -6.97 10.77
N GLY A 446 7.20 -6.30 11.69
CA GLY A 446 7.64 -5.07 12.32
C GLY A 446 8.76 -5.30 13.34
N ARG A 447 9.34 -4.20 13.80
CA ARG A 447 10.36 -4.15 14.86
C ARG A 447 9.87 -3.28 16.00
N GLU A 448 10.43 -3.49 17.18
CA GLU A 448 10.13 -2.65 18.35
C GLU A 448 10.85 -1.29 18.31
N ALA A 449 11.95 -1.19 17.57
CA ALA A 449 12.73 0.04 17.45
C ALA A 449 13.37 0.19 16.05
N PRO A 450 13.56 1.43 15.54
CA PRO A 450 14.08 1.69 14.20
C PRO A 450 15.62 1.67 14.12
N TRP A 451 16.28 0.83 14.87
CA TRP A 451 17.74 0.77 14.95
C TRP A 451 18.27 -0.56 14.48
N LEU A 452 19.48 -0.56 13.91
CA LEU A 452 20.21 -1.74 13.55
C LEU A 452 21.23 -2.09 14.64
N SER A 453 21.41 -3.38 14.88
CA SER A 453 22.59 -3.87 15.60
C SER A 453 23.85 -3.74 14.73
N ASN A 454 25.03 -3.95 15.33
CA ASN A 454 26.27 -3.97 14.58
C ASN A 454 26.31 -5.10 13.53
N GLU A 455 25.74 -6.26 13.86
CA GLU A 455 25.64 -7.40 12.94
C GLU A 455 24.71 -7.10 11.76
N GLU A 456 23.56 -6.49 12.01
CA GLU A 456 22.62 -6.08 10.97
C GLU A 456 23.21 -5.00 10.06
N MET A 457 23.99 -4.05 10.61
CA MET A 457 24.68 -3.05 9.79
C MET A 457 25.78 -3.70 8.94
N ALA A 458 26.54 -4.65 9.49
CA ALA A 458 27.55 -5.41 8.73
C ALA A 458 26.89 -6.23 7.61
N ASP A 459 25.70 -6.79 7.85
CA ASP A 459 24.90 -7.50 6.82
C ASP A 459 24.50 -6.58 5.68
N ILE A 460 24.04 -5.34 5.97
CA ILE A 460 23.74 -4.34 4.94
C ILE A 460 25.00 -4.00 4.12
N VAL A 461 26.14 -3.79 4.77
CA VAL A 461 27.41 -3.51 4.07
C VAL A 461 27.80 -4.69 3.18
N ASN A 462 27.71 -5.93 3.69
CA ASN A 462 27.96 -7.13 2.90
C ASN A 462 27.01 -7.25 1.69
N ALA A 463 25.72 -6.93 1.86
CA ALA A 463 24.75 -6.94 0.78
C ALA A 463 25.05 -5.92 -0.33
N ILE A 464 25.82 -4.87 -0.02
CA ILE A 464 26.26 -3.86 -1.00
C ILE A 464 27.51 -4.34 -1.75
N ILE A 465 28.54 -4.79 -1.01
CA ILE A 465 29.84 -5.12 -1.60
C ILE A 465 29.88 -6.47 -2.32
N VAL A 466 28.95 -7.37 -2.01
CA VAL A 466 28.78 -8.64 -2.74
C VAL A 466 28.14 -8.34 -4.11
N PRO A 467 28.63 -8.97 -5.20
CA PRO A 467 28.02 -8.81 -6.52
C PRO A 467 26.50 -9.01 -6.49
N ARG A 468 25.78 -8.29 -7.35
CA ARG A 468 24.32 -8.36 -7.44
C ARG A 468 23.85 -9.80 -7.58
N ASP A 469 22.93 -10.20 -6.71
CA ASP A 469 22.39 -11.54 -6.63
C ASP A 469 20.91 -11.45 -6.21
N ASP A 470 20.06 -12.28 -6.81
CA ASP A 470 18.61 -12.30 -6.53
C ASP A 470 18.28 -12.77 -5.11
N ARG A 471 19.23 -13.37 -4.41
CA ARG A 471 19.16 -13.74 -2.99
C ARG A 471 19.42 -12.58 -2.03
N ILE A 472 19.82 -11.41 -2.52
CA ILE A 472 19.93 -10.19 -1.71
C ILE A 472 18.53 -9.58 -1.58
N THR A 473 17.71 -10.14 -0.71
CA THR A 473 16.32 -9.76 -0.42
C THR A 473 16.09 -9.71 1.09
N PRO A 474 14.94 -9.25 1.58
CA PRO A 474 14.67 -9.21 3.02
C PRO A 474 14.83 -10.57 3.69
N VAL A 475 15.51 -10.60 4.83
CA VAL A 475 15.82 -11.85 5.57
C VAL A 475 14.59 -12.54 6.18
N THR A 476 13.51 -11.83 6.40
CA THR A 476 12.30 -12.36 7.07
C THR A 476 11.40 -13.05 6.04
N THR A 477 11.68 -14.32 5.75
CA THR A 477 10.96 -15.11 4.74
C THR A 477 9.48 -15.30 5.04
N SER A 478 9.09 -15.38 6.31
CA SER A 478 7.67 -15.43 6.72
C SER A 478 6.87 -14.21 6.29
N CYS A 479 7.53 -13.07 6.05
CA CYS A 479 6.91 -11.82 5.65
C CYS A 479 6.97 -11.56 4.15
N TRP A 480 8.06 -11.95 3.50
CA TRP A 480 8.33 -11.61 2.10
C TRP A 480 8.60 -12.82 1.21
N GLY A 481 8.66 -14.02 1.79
CA GLY A 481 8.96 -15.24 1.04
C GLY A 481 10.39 -15.25 0.49
N GLY A 482 10.61 -16.03 -0.57
CA GLY A 482 11.88 -16.10 -1.26
C GLY A 482 12.91 -17.02 -0.58
N ASN A 483 14.16 -16.92 -1.04
CA ASN A 483 15.31 -17.66 -0.51
C ASN A 483 16.49 -16.69 -0.29
N PRO A 484 16.38 -15.73 0.66
CA PRO A 484 17.43 -14.76 0.91
C PRO A 484 18.70 -15.44 1.46
N TYR A 485 19.84 -14.81 1.19
CA TYR A 485 21.03 -15.14 1.97
C TYR A 485 20.76 -14.87 3.46
N SER A 486 21.17 -15.81 4.32
CA SER A 486 21.28 -15.52 5.75
C SER A 486 22.39 -14.48 5.98
N MET A 487 22.40 -13.83 7.15
CA MET A 487 23.48 -12.90 7.51
C MET A 487 24.85 -13.61 7.51
N GLN A 488 24.89 -14.89 7.89
CA GLN A 488 26.13 -15.68 7.87
C GLN A 488 26.61 -15.92 6.43
N GLU A 489 25.73 -16.33 5.51
CA GLU A 489 26.11 -16.53 4.10
C GLU A 489 26.63 -15.24 3.45
N LEU A 490 26.02 -14.08 3.74
CA LEU A 490 26.52 -12.80 3.24
C LEU A 490 27.83 -12.39 3.90
N ARG A 491 28.00 -12.67 5.18
CA ARG A 491 29.27 -12.46 5.91
C ARG A 491 30.41 -13.29 5.29
N ASP A 492 30.17 -14.54 4.98
CA ASP A 492 31.15 -15.44 4.36
C ASP A 492 31.54 -14.95 2.95
N LYS A 493 30.62 -14.35 2.21
CA LYS A 493 30.86 -13.78 0.89
C LYS A 493 31.56 -12.40 0.94
N GLY A 494 31.10 -11.50 1.78
CA GLY A 494 31.53 -10.10 1.86
C GLY A 494 32.70 -9.88 2.84
N GLY A 495 32.76 -10.69 3.91
CA GLY A 495 33.82 -10.67 4.91
C GLY A 495 33.75 -9.53 5.93
N VAL A 496 32.71 -8.68 5.89
CA VAL A 496 32.50 -7.66 6.91
C VAL A 496 31.79 -8.30 8.10
N THR A 497 32.46 -8.29 9.25
CA THR A 497 31.95 -8.86 10.51
C THR A 497 31.50 -7.79 11.51
N SER A 498 32.03 -6.58 11.37
CA SER A 498 31.71 -5.47 12.28
C SER A 498 31.93 -4.12 11.62
N VAL A 499 31.16 -3.13 12.09
CA VAL A 499 31.26 -1.71 11.73
C VAL A 499 31.60 -0.92 12.98
N SER A 500 32.79 -0.32 13.03
CA SER A 500 33.24 0.43 14.21
C SER A 500 32.81 1.91 14.19
N ASN A 501 32.65 2.48 12.99
CA ASN A 501 32.17 3.84 12.79
C ASN A 501 31.53 4.01 11.42
N VAL A 502 30.72 5.05 11.29
CA VAL A 502 30.10 5.45 10.02
C VAL A 502 30.04 6.97 9.93
N THR A 503 30.30 7.49 8.76
CA THR A 503 30.18 8.92 8.44
C THR A 503 29.43 9.06 7.13
N VAL A 504 28.48 10.00 7.08
CA VAL A 504 27.75 10.33 5.86
C VAL A 504 28.13 11.75 5.45
N THR A 505 28.63 11.93 4.23
CA THR A 505 28.90 13.26 3.68
C THR A 505 27.65 13.77 2.95
N GLN A 506 27.34 15.05 3.10
CA GLN A 506 26.19 15.73 2.46
C GLN A 506 26.67 16.91 1.63
N GLY A 507 25.83 17.30 0.66
CA GLY A 507 26.01 18.50 -0.15
C GLY A 507 24.67 18.82 -0.87
N ASP A 508 24.35 20.08 -1.03
CA ASP A 508 23.16 20.57 -1.75
C ASP A 508 21.85 19.77 -1.56
N GLY A 509 21.50 19.54 -0.30
CA GLY A 509 20.29 18.79 0.04
C GLY A 509 20.35 17.30 -0.26
N SER A 510 21.54 16.71 -0.45
CA SER A 510 21.74 15.28 -0.70
C SER A 510 22.78 14.69 0.22
N SER A 511 22.68 13.39 0.47
CA SER A 511 23.77 12.56 0.98
C SER A 511 24.58 12.04 -0.21
N ASN A 512 25.90 12.21 -0.16
CA ASN A 512 26.78 11.88 -1.28
C ASN A 512 27.38 10.49 -1.10
N GLU A 513 28.01 10.27 0.04
CA GLU A 513 28.77 9.07 0.33
C GLU A 513 28.56 8.62 1.77
N VAL A 514 28.53 7.30 1.99
CA VAL A 514 28.57 6.67 3.30
C VAL A 514 29.93 5.99 3.46
N ILE A 515 30.65 6.36 4.49
CA ILE A 515 32.02 5.89 4.78
C ILE A 515 31.96 5.03 6.03
N PHE A 516 32.19 3.75 5.88
CA PHE A 516 32.21 2.78 6.97
C PHE A 516 33.63 2.45 7.38
N GLN A 517 33.89 2.45 8.68
CA GLN A 517 35.08 1.84 9.27
C GLN A 517 34.74 0.43 9.72
N THR A 518 35.30 -0.56 9.04
CA THR A 518 34.98 -1.97 9.24
C THR A 518 36.23 -2.80 9.67
N ASN A 519 36.00 -4.07 10.02
CA ASN A 519 37.11 -5.02 10.22
C ASN A 519 37.98 -5.24 8.96
N LYS A 520 37.49 -4.85 7.77
CA LYS A 520 38.25 -4.91 6.49
C LYS A 520 38.88 -3.56 6.12
N GLY A 521 38.85 -2.58 7.01
CA GLY A 521 39.26 -1.21 6.75
C GLY A 521 38.12 -0.31 6.32
N GLU A 522 38.45 0.81 5.69
CA GLU A 522 37.49 1.78 5.22
C GLU A 522 36.76 1.31 3.95
N ILE A 523 35.45 1.37 3.94
CA ILE A 523 34.58 1.08 2.78
C ILE A 523 33.76 2.33 2.48
N ARG A 524 33.85 2.82 1.23
CA ARG A 524 33.09 3.97 0.74
C ARG A 524 32.00 3.51 -0.21
N ILE A 525 30.79 3.99 -0.01
CA ILE A 525 29.60 3.59 -0.75
C ILE A 525 28.82 4.85 -1.13
N ALA A 526 28.39 4.97 -2.39
CA ALA A 526 27.50 6.04 -2.80
C ALA A 526 26.21 5.99 -1.98
N ALA A 527 25.74 7.14 -1.49
CA ALA A 527 24.57 7.19 -0.59
C ALA A 527 23.28 6.64 -1.22
N ASN A 528 23.12 6.76 -2.54
CA ASN A 528 21.97 6.17 -3.24
C ASN A 528 22.06 4.64 -3.29
N GLU A 529 23.24 4.08 -3.49
CA GLU A 529 23.46 2.64 -3.45
C GLU A 529 23.20 2.09 -2.03
N PHE A 530 23.72 2.75 -1.01
CA PHE A 530 23.38 2.41 0.37
C PHE A 530 21.87 2.43 0.60
N LYS A 531 21.19 3.50 0.20
CA LYS A 531 19.72 3.61 0.33
C LYS A 531 19.00 2.47 -0.36
N GLU A 532 19.38 2.12 -1.60
CA GLU A 532 18.76 1.03 -2.35
C GLU A 532 18.88 -0.30 -1.59
N LYS A 533 20.09 -0.64 -1.19
CA LYS A 533 20.37 -1.89 -0.48
C LYS A 533 19.79 -1.93 0.92
N PHE A 534 19.83 -0.81 1.63
CA PHE A 534 19.19 -0.67 2.93
C PHE A 534 17.68 -0.87 2.82
N ASN A 535 17.01 -0.21 1.88
CA ASN A 535 15.58 -0.36 1.68
C ASN A 535 15.16 -1.77 1.22
N LEU A 536 16.06 -2.50 0.56
CA LEU A 536 15.84 -3.87 0.13
C LEU A 536 16.07 -4.88 1.26
N ARG A 537 17.17 -4.71 2.01
CA ARG A 537 17.68 -5.74 2.91
C ARG A 537 17.33 -5.52 4.38
N ALA A 538 17.16 -4.27 4.81
CA ALA A 538 16.99 -3.94 6.22
C ALA A 538 15.81 -4.66 6.86
N PRO A 539 15.97 -5.23 8.07
CA PRO A 539 14.93 -5.96 8.75
C PRO A 539 13.82 -5.04 9.28
N GLY A 540 12.63 -5.58 9.46
CA GLY A 540 11.54 -4.91 10.18
C GLY A 540 10.98 -3.67 9.51
N TYR A 541 11.03 -3.62 8.18
CA TYR A 541 10.48 -2.50 7.40
C TYR A 541 11.15 -1.14 7.68
N LEU A 542 12.44 -1.16 8.04
CA LEU A 542 13.27 0.05 8.08
C LEU A 542 13.46 0.58 6.66
N ARG A 543 13.43 1.89 6.50
CA ARG A 543 13.64 2.47 5.17
C ARG A 543 14.06 3.93 5.19
N ILE A 544 14.73 4.34 4.13
CA ILE A 544 14.91 5.73 3.73
C ILE A 544 13.79 6.03 2.71
N PRO A 545 12.73 6.78 3.08
CA PRO A 545 11.48 6.82 2.32
C PRO A 545 11.48 7.74 1.11
N GLN A 546 12.51 8.55 0.94
CA GLN A 546 12.61 9.55 -0.14
C GLN A 546 12.60 8.90 -1.52
N THR A 547 11.95 9.52 -2.49
CA THR A 547 11.87 9.05 -3.87
C THR A 547 12.63 9.99 -4.79
N GLY A 548 13.55 9.45 -5.59
CA GLY A 548 14.35 10.22 -6.56
C GLY A 548 15.56 10.94 -5.98
N PHE A 549 15.83 10.83 -4.68
CA PHE A 549 17.02 11.37 -4.03
C PHE A 549 17.32 10.62 -2.72
N ALA A 550 18.52 10.82 -2.18
CA ALA A 550 18.90 10.36 -0.85
C ALA A 550 19.38 11.54 0.00
N PHE A 551 18.73 11.80 1.12
CA PHE A 551 19.17 12.79 2.07
C PHE A 551 18.91 12.28 3.49
N PHE A 552 19.93 11.67 4.05
CA PHE A 552 19.89 10.98 5.33
C PHE A 552 21.22 11.11 6.06
N ASN A 553 21.22 10.75 7.30
CA ASN A 553 22.41 10.55 8.09
C ASN A 553 22.34 9.21 8.83
N ILE A 554 23.48 8.69 9.26
CA ILE A 554 23.56 7.50 10.09
C ILE A 554 24.21 7.89 11.42
N GLU A 555 23.43 7.73 12.48
CA GLU A 555 23.89 7.95 13.84
C GLU A 555 24.37 6.62 14.45
N ARG A 556 25.41 6.69 15.25
CA ARG A 556 25.91 5.55 16.05
C ARG A 556 25.84 5.90 17.53
N LYS A 557 25.42 4.91 18.34
CA LYS A 557 25.44 4.99 19.80
C LYS A 557 26.65 4.29 20.39
#